data_fd744f49d17642e6587b1919c56de9b7
#
_entry.id   fd744f49d17642e6587b1919c56de9b7
#
_cell.length_a   1.000
_cell.length_b   1.000
_cell.length_c   1.000
_cell.angle_alpha   90.00
_cell.angle_beta   90.00
_cell.angle_gamma   90.00
#
_symmetry.space_group_name_H-M   'P 1'
#
loop_
_entity.id
_entity.type
_entity.pdbx_description
1 polymer ?
#
loop_
_entity_poly.entity_id
_entity_poly.type
_entity_poly.pdbx_seq_one_letter_code
_entity_poly.pdbx_strand_id
1 'polypeptide(L)'
;MDQSAAPTPYQSLTPDAILDALESIGLQPNGSLLALNSYENRVYQVGLEDQSFVIVKFYRPERWNDEAIAEEHTFTQSLADAELSVVTPRRLCLTDNQPVTVFQHLEFRFAVFARQGGHPPNLENLDDLEVLSRTIARMHAVGAQQPFQHRPQINAQRFGHDSRSFLLENDFLPAEMASAYASVSEHLLHRIDPLMNDVPNIRIHGDCHMGNILWRDQIPHFVDFDDCMMGPPIQDLWMLLSGERHDQTAQLAIILDAYNDFYPFDVSTLNLIEPLRTLRIMHHAAWIARRWNDPAFPPAFPTFDSVNYWSKHVLELREQLALLDDPPLTYL
;
A
#
# COMPACT_ATOMS: atom_id res chain seq x y z
N MET A 1 11.56 -12.69 37.12
CA MET A 1 10.40 -13.20 36.38
C MET A 1 10.71 -12.99 34.94
N ASP A 2 10.98 -14.06 34.25
CA ASP A 2 11.38 -14.07 32.84
C ASP A 2 10.16 -13.62 32.02
N GLN A 3 10.16 -12.37 31.54
CA GLN A 3 9.20 -11.95 30.55
C GLN A 3 9.63 -12.65 29.26
N SER A 4 8.99 -13.77 28.95
CA SER A 4 9.13 -14.38 27.64
C SER A 4 8.71 -13.30 26.63
N ALA A 5 9.70 -12.74 25.94
CA ALA A 5 9.48 -11.80 24.86
C ALA A 5 8.45 -12.44 23.90
N ALA A 6 7.41 -11.67 23.55
CA ALA A 6 6.45 -12.11 22.54
C ALA A 6 7.23 -12.58 21.28
N PRO A 7 6.84 -13.70 20.66
CA PRO A 7 7.56 -14.22 19.51
C PRO A 7 7.63 -13.13 18.43
N THR A 8 8.86 -12.83 17.99
CA THR A 8 9.07 -11.83 16.93
C THR A 8 8.51 -12.37 15.62
N PRO A 9 7.72 -11.57 14.88
CA PRO A 9 7.26 -11.98 13.57
C PRO A 9 8.42 -12.42 12.68
N TYR A 10 8.24 -13.50 11.93
CA TYR A 10 9.23 -14.05 11.00
C TYR A 10 10.49 -14.66 11.62
N GLN A 11 10.53 -14.93 12.92
CA GLN A 11 11.72 -15.53 13.56
C GLN A 11 12.07 -16.92 13.00
N SER A 12 11.06 -17.71 12.64
CA SER A 12 11.19 -19.05 12.04
C SER A 12 11.40 -19.01 10.52
N LEU A 13 11.27 -17.85 9.85
CA LEU A 13 11.48 -17.71 8.42
C LEU A 13 12.97 -17.59 8.09
N THR A 14 13.70 -18.69 8.27
CA THR A 14 15.12 -18.81 7.93
C THR A 14 15.31 -18.98 6.42
N PRO A 15 16.54 -18.76 5.87
CA PRO A 15 16.83 -19.08 4.48
C PRO A 15 16.44 -20.50 4.07
N ASP A 16 16.70 -21.50 4.91
CA ASP A 16 16.31 -22.89 4.64
C ASP A 16 14.79 -23.04 4.59
N ALA A 17 14.06 -22.44 5.54
CA ALA A 17 12.59 -22.47 5.53
C ALA A 17 11.98 -21.84 4.27
N ILE A 18 12.63 -20.81 3.69
CA ILE A 18 12.20 -20.20 2.43
C ILE A 18 12.40 -21.17 1.26
N LEU A 19 13.53 -21.85 1.21
CA LEU A 19 13.81 -22.84 0.17
C LEU A 19 12.87 -24.04 0.29
N ASP A 20 12.70 -24.59 1.51
CA ASP A 20 11.78 -25.69 1.81
C ASP A 20 10.33 -25.35 1.43
N ALA A 21 9.90 -24.09 1.65
CA ALA A 21 8.58 -23.62 1.24
C ALA A 21 8.39 -23.74 -0.28
N LEU A 22 9.38 -23.37 -1.08
CA LEU A 22 9.33 -23.49 -2.55
C LEU A 22 9.38 -24.95 -3.00
N GLU A 23 10.21 -25.78 -2.38
CA GLU A 23 10.27 -27.21 -2.67
C GLU A 23 8.94 -27.91 -2.36
N SER A 24 8.26 -27.51 -1.29
CA SER A 24 6.94 -28.06 -0.91
C SER A 24 5.85 -27.88 -1.96
N ILE A 25 6.02 -26.90 -2.85
CA ILE A 25 5.09 -26.62 -3.97
C ILE A 25 5.65 -27.05 -5.34
N GLY A 26 6.75 -27.83 -5.34
CA GLY A 26 7.33 -28.44 -6.54
C GLY A 26 8.27 -27.54 -7.32
N LEU A 27 8.67 -26.39 -6.80
CA LEU A 27 9.74 -25.58 -7.37
C LEU A 27 11.09 -26.09 -6.89
N GLN A 28 12.15 -25.86 -7.68
CA GLN A 28 13.51 -26.33 -7.38
C GLN A 28 14.44 -25.11 -7.20
N PRO A 29 14.57 -24.56 -5.98
CA PRO A 29 15.47 -23.46 -5.72
C PRO A 29 16.94 -23.89 -5.82
N ASN A 30 17.81 -23.02 -6.36
CA ASN A 30 19.24 -23.26 -6.51
C ASN A 30 20.09 -22.67 -5.37
N GLY A 31 19.47 -22.21 -4.29
CA GLY A 31 20.13 -21.58 -3.14
C GLY A 31 20.41 -20.08 -3.30
N SER A 32 20.16 -19.48 -4.46
CA SER A 32 20.29 -18.03 -4.64
C SER A 32 19.08 -17.32 -4.03
N LEU A 33 19.31 -16.52 -3.00
CA LEU A 33 18.29 -15.82 -2.23
C LEU A 33 18.67 -14.35 -2.05
N LEU A 34 17.80 -13.43 -2.45
CA LEU A 34 17.95 -11.99 -2.25
C LEU A 34 16.71 -11.42 -1.60
N ALA A 35 16.86 -10.87 -0.39
CA ALA A 35 15.77 -10.14 0.26
C ALA A 35 15.49 -8.84 -0.51
N LEU A 36 14.23 -8.58 -0.79
CA LEU A 36 13.77 -7.34 -1.41
C LEU A 36 13.27 -6.37 -0.33
N ASN A 37 13.26 -5.08 -0.67
CA ASN A 37 12.80 -4.03 0.23
C ASN A 37 11.29 -4.18 0.48
N SER A 38 10.93 -4.73 1.62
CA SER A 38 9.55 -4.87 2.09
C SER A 38 9.55 -4.92 3.61
N TYR A 39 8.79 -4.05 4.26
CA TYR A 39 8.73 -3.98 5.72
C TYR A 39 7.52 -4.74 6.29
N GLU A 40 6.41 -4.71 5.58
CA GLU A 40 5.18 -5.36 6.05
C GLU A 40 5.27 -6.87 5.91
N ASN A 41 5.53 -7.33 4.71
CA ASN A 41 5.74 -8.73 4.37
C ASN A 41 7.23 -9.05 4.32
N ARG A 42 7.58 -10.30 4.08
CA ARG A 42 8.95 -10.66 3.70
C ARG A 42 8.94 -11.11 2.25
N VAL A 43 9.66 -10.40 1.42
CA VAL A 43 9.70 -10.63 -0.03
C VAL A 43 11.11 -10.98 -0.45
N TYR A 44 11.23 -12.08 -1.19
CA TYR A 44 12.52 -12.58 -1.65
C TYR A 44 12.49 -12.85 -3.15
N GLN A 45 13.58 -12.51 -3.81
CA GLN A 45 13.89 -13.06 -5.13
C GLN A 45 14.68 -14.35 -4.93
N VAL A 46 14.18 -15.44 -5.49
CA VAL A 46 14.82 -16.78 -5.38
C VAL A 46 15.16 -17.29 -6.77
N GLY A 47 16.40 -17.76 -6.94
CA GLY A 47 16.86 -18.42 -8.16
C GLY A 47 16.40 -19.88 -8.19
N LEU A 48 16.03 -20.36 -9.37
CA LEU A 48 15.67 -21.76 -9.61
C LEU A 48 16.75 -22.49 -10.41
N GLU A 49 16.74 -23.82 -10.38
CA GLU A 49 17.70 -24.69 -11.08
C GLU A 49 17.68 -24.47 -12.61
N ASP A 50 16.54 -24.08 -13.19
CA ASP A 50 16.39 -23.74 -14.58
C ASP A 50 16.95 -22.34 -14.94
N GLN A 51 17.68 -21.70 -14.04
CA GLN A 51 18.26 -20.36 -14.15
C GLN A 51 17.22 -19.22 -14.20
N SER A 52 15.96 -19.51 -13.99
CA SER A 52 14.92 -18.49 -13.82
C SER A 52 14.88 -17.95 -12.39
N PHE A 53 14.11 -16.87 -12.18
CA PHE A 53 13.87 -16.28 -10.88
C PHE A 53 12.39 -16.19 -10.59
N VAL A 54 12.05 -16.37 -9.33
CA VAL A 54 10.72 -16.10 -8.79
C VAL A 54 10.79 -15.07 -7.67
N ILE A 55 9.69 -14.36 -7.45
CA ILE A 55 9.48 -13.53 -6.28
C ILE A 55 8.56 -14.30 -5.34
N VAL A 56 8.96 -14.43 -4.09
CA VAL A 56 8.18 -15.10 -3.04
C VAL A 56 7.81 -14.08 -1.99
N LYS A 57 6.52 -13.91 -1.75
CA LYS A 57 5.96 -13.01 -0.73
C LYS A 57 5.41 -13.85 0.40
N PHE A 58 6.01 -13.74 1.58
CA PHE A 58 5.49 -14.30 2.83
C PHE A 58 4.67 -13.23 3.53
N TYR A 59 3.38 -13.48 3.68
CA TYR A 59 2.44 -12.56 4.32
C TYR A 59 2.72 -12.45 5.82
N ARG A 60 2.59 -11.25 6.35
CA ARG A 60 2.70 -11.03 7.80
C ARG A 60 1.62 -11.84 8.51
N PRO A 61 1.99 -12.67 9.49
CA PRO A 61 1.01 -13.37 10.33
C PRO A 61 -0.03 -12.41 10.92
N GLU A 62 -1.28 -12.84 10.96
CA GLU A 62 -2.43 -12.11 11.56
C GLU A 62 -2.83 -10.80 10.87
N ARG A 63 -2.14 -10.37 9.81
CA ARG A 63 -2.55 -9.15 9.08
C ARG A 63 -3.80 -9.39 8.23
N TRP A 64 -3.78 -10.42 7.41
CA TRP A 64 -4.89 -10.79 6.53
C TRP A 64 -5.33 -12.22 6.78
N ASN A 65 -6.65 -12.47 6.70
CA ASN A 65 -7.18 -13.83 6.62
C ASN A 65 -7.06 -14.37 5.18
N ASP A 66 -7.39 -15.65 4.99
CA ASP A 66 -7.27 -16.30 3.68
C ASP A 66 -8.19 -15.68 2.63
N GLU A 67 -9.37 -15.27 3.04
CA GLU A 67 -10.36 -14.64 2.18
C GLU A 67 -9.87 -13.28 1.66
N ALA A 68 -9.25 -12.46 2.51
CA ALA A 68 -8.70 -11.17 2.12
C ALA A 68 -7.51 -11.33 1.15
N ILE A 69 -6.65 -12.34 1.34
CA ILE A 69 -5.57 -12.64 0.40
C ILE A 69 -6.15 -13.15 -0.93
N ALA A 70 -7.17 -14.01 -0.89
CA ALA A 70 -7.83 -14.50 -2.09
C ALA A 70 -8.51 -13.38 -2.89
N GLU A 71 -9.07 -12.38 -2.21
CA GLU A 71 -9.62 -11.18 -2.86
C GLU A 71 -8.55 -10.33 -3.57
N GLU A 72 -7.35 -10.14 -2.96
CA GLU A 72 -6.20 -9.50 -3.63
C GLU A 72 -5.84 -10.25 -4.91
N HIS A 73 -5.68 -11.56 -4.81
CA HIS A 73 -5.29 -12.40 -5.95
C HIS A 73 -6.36 -12.43 -7.05
N THR A 74 -7.62 -12.44 -6.67
CA THR A 74 -8.74 -12.40 -7.63
C THR A 74 -8.81 -11.04 -8.31
N PHE A 75 -8.58 -9.96 -7.57
CA PHE A 75 -8.57 -8.61 -8.13
C PHE A 75 -7.42 -8.43 -9.12
N THR A 76 -6.20 -8.80 -8.74
CA THR A 76 -5.04 -8.72 -9.66
C THR A 76 -5.22 -9.59 -10.89
N GLN A 77 -5.84 -10.77 -10.76
CA GLN A 77 -6.18 -11.60 -11.90
C GLN A 77 -7.21 -10.94 -12.83
N SER A 78 -8.26 -10.32 -12.24
CA SER A 78 -9.27 -9.59 -13.03
C SER A 78 -8.65 -8.42 -13.83
N LEU A 79 -7.63 -7.76 -13.25
CA LEU A 79 -6.87 -6.72 -13.94
C LEU A 79 -6.05 -7.29 -15.09
N ALA A 80 -5.37 -8.42 -14.88
CA ALA A 80 -4.60 -9.09 -15.93
C ALA A 80 -5.50 -9.62 -17.06
N ASP A 81 -6.68 -10.16 -16.73
CA ASP A 81 -7.69 -10.62 -17.69
C ASP A 81 -8.25 -9.45 -18.54
N ALA A 82 -8.21 -8.23 -18.00
CA ALA A 82 -8.51 -6.98 -18.71
C ALA A 82 -7.29 -6.39 -19.46
N GLU A 83 -6.24 -7.20 -19.65
CA GLU A 83 -5.00 -6.82 -20.37
C GLU A 83 -4.25 -5.65 -19.72
N LEU A 84 -4.32 -5.53 -18.39
CA LEU A 84 -3.51 -4.57 -17.64
C LEU A 84 -2.21 -5.23 -17.18
N SER A 85 -1.12 -4.48 -17.24
CA SER A 85 0.20 -4.96 -16.83
C SER A 85 0.32 -4.92 -15.30
N VAL A 86 -0.20 -5.96 -14.66
CA VAL A 86 -0.09 -6.19 -13.22
C VAL A 86 0.63 -7.51 -12.95
N VAL A 87 1.36 -7.58 -11.85
CA VAL A 87 2.04 -8.82 -11.47
C VAL A 87 1.09 -9.67 -10.64
N THR A 88 0.62 -10.77 -11.22
CA THR A 88 -0.29 -11.73 -10.57
C THR A 88 0.46 -12.86 -9.89
N PRO A 89 -0.11 -13.46 -8.81
CA PRO A 89 0.46 -14.67 -8.23
C PRO A 89 0.37 -15.86 -9.20
N ARG A 90 1.39 -16.70 -9.18
CA ARG A 90 1.41 -17.95 -9.96
C ARG A 90 0.35 -18.92 -9.44
N ARG A 91 -0.40 -19.51 -10.36
CA ARG A 91 -1.35 -20.59 -10.07
C ARG A 91 -0.63 -21.93 -10.21
N LEU A 92 -0.54 -22.68 -9.14
CA LEU A 92 0.07 -24.02 -9.13
C LEU A 92 -0.97 -25.06 -8.66
N CYS A 93 -0.95 -26.23 -9.30
CA CYS A 93 -1.78 -27.38 -8.91
C CYS A 93 -0.93 -28.32 -8.04
N LEU A 94 -1.27 -28.48 -6.77
CA LEU A 94 -0.51 -29.36 -5.87
C LEU A 94 -1.01 -30.83 -5.96
N THR A 95 -2.20 -31.13 -5.51
CA THR A 95 -2.69 -32.51 -5.42
C THR A 95 -4.05 -32.76 -6.08
N ASP A 96 -4.96 -31.80 -6.07
CA ASP A 96 -6.37 -31.99 -6.43
C ASP A 96 -6.76 -31.40 -7.78
N ASN A 97 -5.80 -31.13 -8.66
CA ASN A 97 -5.98 -30.43 -9.94
C ASN A 97 -6.69 -29.05 -9.83
N GLN A 98 -6.82 -28.52 -8.62
CA GLN A 98 -7.33 -27.18 -8.39
C GLN A 98 -6.15 -26.22 -8.30
N PRO A 99 -6.08 -25.20 -9.16
CA PRO A 99 -5.00 -24.21 -9.09
C PRO A 99 -5.19 -23.32 -7.87
N VAL A 100 -4.16 -23.24 -7.03
CA VAL A 100 -4.08 -22.35 -5.86
C VAL A 100 -3.02 -21.28 -6.06
N THR A 101 -3.16 -20.16 -5.39
CA THR A 101 -2.24 -19.04 -5.44
C THR A 101 -1.66 -18.67 -4.09
N VAL A 102 -2.25 -19.19 -3.01
CA VAL A 102 -1.78 -19.04 -1.63
C VAL A 102 -1.35 -20.40 -1.13
N PHE A 103 -0.15 -20.45 -0.58
CA PHE A 103 0.45 -21.66 -0.02
C PHE A 103 0.75 -21.43 1.46
N GLN A 104 0.97 -22.53 2.19
CA GLN A 104 1.35 -22.47 3.60
C GLN A 104 2.60 -23.30 3.84
N HIS A 105 3.55 -22.73 4.56
CA HIS A 105 4.71 -23.42 5.09
C HIS A 105 5.00 -22.90 6.49
N LEU A 106 5.15 -23.80 7.45
CA LEU A 106 5.16 -23.45 8.88
C LEU A 106 3.90 -22.60 9.22
N GLU A 107 4.09 -21.51 9.95
CA GLU A 107 3.02 -20.56 10.28
C GLU A 107 2.75 -19.51 9.18
N PHE A 108 3.52 -19.52 8.09
CA PHE A 108 3.45 -18.49 7.06
C PHE A 108 2.57 -18.89 5.88
N ARG A 109 1.69 -17.97 5.49
CA ARG A 109 1.12 -17.97 4.15
C ARG A 109 2.09 -17.33 3.19
N PHE A 110 2.19 -17.86 1.98
CA PHE A 110 3.03 -17.25 0.95
C PHE A 110 2.44 -17.39 -0.45
N ALA A 111 2.88 -16.53 -1.34
CA ALA A 111 2.55 -16.58 -2.75
C ALA A 111 3.81 -16.40 -3.59
N VAL A 112 3.77 -16.93 -4.81
CA VAL A 112 4.88 -16.87 -5.76
C VAL A 112 4.48 -16.05 -6.96
N PHE A 113 5.35 -15.15 -7.38
CA PHE A 113 5.12 -14.24 -8.50
C PHE A 113 6.22 -14.38 -9.55
N ALA A 114 5.93 -14.00 -10.79
CA ALA A 114 6.97 -13.79 -11.78
C ALA A 114 7.84 -12.58 -11.40
N ARG A 115 9.14 -12.67 -11.67
CA ARG A 115 10.03 -11.51 -11.52
C ARG A 115 9.71 -10.48 -12.60
N GLN A 116 9.32 -9.27 -12.18
CA GLN A 116 9.14 -8.12 -13.03
C GLN A 116 10.29 -7.13 -12.80
N GLY A 117 10.98 -6.74 -13.85
CA GLY A 117 11.98 -5.68 -13.80
C GLY A 117 11.39 -4.36 -14.29
N GLY A 118 12.01 -3.26 -13.90
CA GLY A 118 11.63 -1.91 -14.28
C GLY A 118 12.30 -0.87 -13.38
N HIS A 119 12.01 0.40 -13.63
CA HIS A 119 12.42 1.54 -12.82
C HIS A 119 11.16 2.35 -12.44
N PRO A 120 11.21 3.23 -11.44
CA PRO A 120 10.09 4.13 -11.17
C PRO A 120 9.77 5.00 -12.39
N PRO A 121 8.49 5.37 -12.62
CA PRO A 121 8.12 6.28 -13.69
C PRO A 121 8.71 7.68 -13.48
N ASN A 122 8.87 8.42 -14.57
CA ASN A 122 9.24 9.84 -14.50
C ASN A 122 7.99 10.72 -14.58
N LEU A 123 7.49 11.23 -13.46
CA LEU A 123 6.28 12.05 -13.44
C LEU A 123 6.48 13.48 -13.98
N GLU A 124 7.72 13.90 -14.26
CA GLU A 124 8.00 15.15 -14.98
C GLU A 124 7.78 14.99 -16.49
N ASN A 125 7.77 13.75 -16.99
CA ASN A 125 7.40 13.45 -18.35
C ASN A 125 5.88 13.34 -18.47
N LEU A 126 5.25 14.28 -19.17
CA LEU A 126 3.80 14.36 -19.31
C LEU A 126 3.22 13.15 -20.08
N ASP A 127 3.94 12.60 -21.03
CA ASP A 127 3.51 11.41 -21.78
C ASP A 127 3.43 10.18 -20.83
N ASP A 128 4.42 10.03 -19.94
CA ASP A 128 4.41 8.95 -18.93
C ASP A 128 3.22 9.13 -17.97
N LEU A 129 2.95 10.38 -17.57
CA LEU A 129 1.83 10.70 -16.66
C LEU A 129 0.47 10.39 -17.31
N GLU A 130 0.29 10.68 -18.61
CA GLU A 130 -0.91 10.30 -19.36
C GLU A 130 -1.09 8.78 -19.44
N VAL A 131 -0.02 8.03 -19.75
CA VAL A 131 -0.07 6.57 -19.83
C VAL A 131 -0.44 5.95 -18.47
N LEU A 132 0.16 6.46 -17.39
CA LEU A 132 -0.19 6.05 -16.02
C LEU A 132 -1.66 6.30 -15.72
N SER A 133 -2.15 7.49 -16.03
CA SER A 133 -3.52 7.91 -15.73
C SER A 133 -4.54 7.06 -16.47
N ARG A 134 -4.33 6.77 -17.76
CA ARG A 134 -5.16 5.85 -18.55
C ARG A 134 -5.14 4.44 -17.97
N THR A 135 -3.97 3.98 -17.50
CA THR A 135 -3.85 2.64 -16.92
C THR A 135 -4.60 2.56 -15.58
N ILE A 136 -4.47 3.57 -14.71
CA ILE A 136 -5.20 3.63 -13.43
C ILE A 136 -6.71 3.73 -13.69
N ALA A 137 -7.16 4.52 -14.69
CA ALA A 137 -8.57 4.60 -15.06
C ALA A 137 -9.14 3.23 -15.46
N ARG A 138 -8.39 2.45 -16.25
CA ARG A 138 -8.77 1.07 -16.61
C ARG A 138 -8.79 0.15 -15.39
N MET A 139 -7.83 0.29 -14.46
CA MET A 139 -7.84 -0.45 -13.18
C MET A 139 -9.12 -0.14 -12.38
N HIS A 140 -9.49 1.14 -12.30
CA HIS A 140 -10.68 1.58 -11.60
C HIS A 140 -11.97 1.13 -12.29
N ALA A 141 -12.02 1.10 -13.62
CA ALA A 141 -13.15 0.52 -14.36
C ALA A 141 -13.38 -0.96 -14.02
N VAL A 142 -12.31 -1.74 -13.85
CA VAL A 142 -12.40 -3.14 -13.34
C VAL A 142 -12.75 -3.13 -11.84
N GLY A 143 -12.16 -2.22 -11.07
CA GLY A 143 -12.41 -2.08 -9.63
C GLY A 143 -13.87 -1.81 -9.29
N ALA A 144 -14.56 -1.03 -10.13
CA ALA A 144 -15.95 -0.66 -9.95
C ALA A 144 -16.96 -1.79 -10.20
N GLN A 145 -16.55 -2.90 -10.83
CA GLN A 145 -17.48 -3.98 -11.22
C GLN A 145 -18.07 -4.75 -10.03
N GLN A 146 -17.31 -4.86 -8.94
CA GLN A 146 -17.76 -5.55 -7.71
C GLN A 146 -16.97 -5.05 -6.50
N PRO A 147 -17.55 -5.06 -5.29
CA PRO A 147 -16.84 -4.68 -4.07
C PRO A 147 -15.97 -5.82 -3.52
N PHE A 148 -14.98 -5.48 -2.70
CA PHE A 148 -14.38 -6.42 -1.75
C PHE A 148 -15.35 -6.71 -0.59
N GLN A 149 -15.28 -7.92 -0.04
CA GLN A 149 -16.08 -8.36 1.10
C GLN A 149 -15.23 -8.50 2.37
N HIS A 150 -13.95 -8.86 2.20
CA HIS A 150 -13.02 -9.16 3.30
C HIS A 150 -11.88 -8.13 3.42
N ARG A 151 -11.69 -7.33 2.40
CA ARG A 151 -10.73 -6.22 2.40
C ARG A 151 -11.33 -4.96 3.03
N PRO A 152 -10.51 -4.14 3.72
CA PRO A 152 -11.01 -2.95 4.39
C PRO A 152 -11.47 -1.87 3.43
N GLN A 153 -12.11 -0.86 4.00
CA GLN A 153 -12.41 0.41 3.35
C GLN A 153 -11.58 1.52 3.96
N ILE A 154 -11.10 2.46 3.13
CA ILE A 154 -10.49 3.69 3.61
C ILE A 154 -11.56 4.58 4.25
N ASN A 155 -11.36 4.95 5.51
CA ASN A 155 -12.25 5.84 6.25
C ASN A 155 -11.49 6.54 7.39
N ALA A 156 -12.09 7.60 7.94
CA ALA A 156 -11.51 8.36 9.03
C ALA A 156 -11.35 7.54 10.32
N GLN A 157 -12.26 6.58 10.58
CA GLN A 157 -12.15 5.73 11.77
C GLN A 157 -10.86 4.92 11.77
N ARG A 158 -10.64 4.12 10.73
CA ARG A 158 -9.49 3.21 10.66
C ARG A 158 -8.16 3.95 10.51
N PHE A 159 -8.10 4.94 9.61
CA PHE A 159 -6.84 5.62 9.28
C PHE A 159 -6.52 6.78 10.21
N GLY A 160 -7.54 7.41 10.81
CA GLY A 160 -7.43 8.55 11.69
C GLY A 160 -7.62 8.19 13.16
N HIS A 161 -8.86 7.93 13.59
CA HIS A 161 -9.21 7.73 15.00
C HIS A 161 -8.47 6.55 15.64
N ASP A 162 -8.47 5.37 15.01
CA ASP A 162 -7.78 4.18 15.55
C ASP A 162 -6.26 4.38 15.59
N SER A 163 -5.71 5.14 14.63
CA SER A 163 -4.28 5.48 14.61
C SER A 163 -3.91 6.45 15.72
N ARG A 164 -4.73 7.49 15.91
CA ARG A 164 -4.57 8.47 16.99
C ARG A 164 -4.66 7.80 18.38
N SER A 165 -5.70 7.02 18.60
CA SER A 165 -5.89 6.33 19.88
C SER A 165 -4.71 5.41 20.19
N PHE A 166 -4.29 4.60 19.22
CA PHE A 166 -3.16 3.70 19.40
C PHE A 166 -1.88 4.41 19.82
N LEU A 167 -1.52 5.52 19.16
CA LEU A 167 -0.31 6.28 19.46
C LEU A 167 -0.35 6.95 20.83
N LEU A 168 -1.52 7.45 21.25
CA LEU A 168 -1.69 8.11 22.56
C LEU A 168 -1.73 7.13 23.73
N GLU A 169 -2.25 5.91 23.51
CA GLU A 169 -2.45 4.91 24.55
C GLU A 169 -1.23 4.00 24.80
N ASN A 170 -0.27 3.96 23.88
CA ASN A 170 0.86 3.02 23.93
C ASN A 170 2.23 3.69 24.11
N ASP A 171 2.27 4.91 24.65
CA ASP A 171 3.48 5.62 25.05
C ASP A 171 4.55 5.81 23.93
N PHE A 172 4.12 5.85 22.66
CA PHE A 172 5.03 6.11 21.55
C PHE A 172 5.44 7.59 21.42
N LEU A 173 4.61 8.50 21.91
CA LEU A 173 4.90 9.92 21.87
C LEU A 173 5.73 10.36 23.09
N PRO A 174 6.80 11.15 22.88
CA PRO A 174 7.43 11.85 23.99
C PRO A 174 6.40 12.69 24.77
N ALA A 175 6.51 12.72 26.10
CA ALA A 175 5.53 13.39 26.98
C ALA A 175 5.30 14.87 26.59
N GLU A 176 6.35 15.56 26.11
CA GLU A 176 6.28 16.93 25.64
C GLU A 176 5.53 17.11 24.32
N MET A 177 5.40 16.04 23.50
CA MET A 177 4.70 16.07 22.22
C MET A 177 3.26 15.57 22.31
N ALA A 178 2.92 14.77 23.31
CA ALA A 178 1.62 14.11 23.44
C ALA A 178 0.43 15.10 23.40
N SER A 179 0.52 16.20 24.13
CA SER A 179 -0.55 17.21 24.16
C SER A 179 -0.70 17.93 22.82
N ALA A 180 0.42 18.26 22.15
CA ALA A 180 0.39 18.93 20.86
C ALA A 180 -0.17 18.00 19.77
N TYR A 181 0.25 16.73 19.75
CA TYR A 181 -0.28 15.71 18.85
C TYR A 181 -1.79 15.47 19.09
N ALA A 182 -2.20 15.30 20.36
CA ALA A 182 -3.60 15.07 20.72
C ALA A 182 -4.51 16.20 20.21
N SER A 183 -4.07 17.46 20.40
CA SER A 183 -4.83 18.64 19.97
C SER A 183 -4.92 18.74 18.44
N VAL A 184 -3.78 18.68 17.71
CA VAL A 184 -3.81 18.85 16.25
C VAL A 184 -4.56 17.72 15.56
N SER A 185 -4.36 16.47 15.99
CA SER A 185 -5.03 15.31 15.41
C SER A 185 -6.54 15.31 15.64
N GLU A 186 -7.00 15.82 16.80
CA GLU A 186 -8.43 16.00 17.10
C GLU A 186 -9.07 17.04 16.15
N HIS A 187 -8.42 18.21 15.98
CA HIS A 187 -8.92 19.24 15.07
C HIS A 187 -8.96 18.74 13.61
N LEU A 188 -7.94 18.02 13.17
CA LEU A 188 -7.91 17.41 11.84
C LEU A 188 -9.08 16.44 11.63
N LEU A 189 -9.27 15.51 12.54
CA LEU A 189 -10.33 14.50 12.44
C LEU A 189 -11.72 15.14 12.47
N HIS A 190 -11.94 16.15 13.33
CA HIS A 190 -13.20 16.89 13.33
C HIS A 190 -13.54 17.53 11.97
N ARG A 191 -12.50 17.96 11.22
CA ARG A 191 -12.65 18.52 9.87
C ARG A 191 -12.83 17.45 8.80
N ILE A 192 -12.15 16.31 8.95
CA ILE A 192 -12.11 15.22 7.97
C ILE A 192 -13.38 14.36 8.03
N ASP A 193 -13.89 14.07 9.22
CA ASP A 193 -15.04 13.18 9.41
C ASP A 193 -16.22 13.48 8.49
N PRO A 194 -16.73 14.73 8.39
CA PRO A 194 -17.85 15.03 7.53
C PRO A 194 -17.53 14.88 6.02
N LEU A 195 -16.25 15.05 5.62
CA LEU A 195 -15.83 14.93 4.24
C LEU A 195 -15.70 13.46 3.78
N MET A 196 -15.47 12.55 4.71
CA MET A 196 -15.32 11.11 4.43
C MET A 196 -16.64 10.33 4.50
N ASN A 197 -17.74 10.99 4.82
CA ASN A 197 -19.07 10.38 4.81
C ASN A 197 -19.60 10.24 3.38
N ASP A 198 -20.28 9.12 3.10
CA ASP A 198 -20.97 8.85 1.83
C ASP A 198 -20.10 8.97 0.56
N VAL A 199 -18.77 8.82 0.71
CA VAL A 199 -17.84 8.84 -0.42
C VAL A 199 -18.03 7.58 -1.27
N PRO A 200 -18.24 7.70 -2.59
CA PRO A 200 -18.29 6.53 -3.47
C PRO A 200 -16.97 5.77 -3.47
N ASN A 201 -17.04 4.48 -3.21
CA ASN A 201 -15.87 3.61 -3.12
C ASN A 201 -15.92 2.49 -4.15
N ILE A 202 -14.78 2.23 -4.76
CA ILE A 202 -14.51 1.09 -5.63
C ILE A 202 -13.32 0.30 -5.09
N ARG A 203 -13.00 -0.84 -5.69
CA ARG A 203 -11.71 -1.50 -5.41
C ARG A 203 -10.60 -0.67 -6.03
N ILE A 204 -9.62 -0.28 -5.23
CA ILE A 204 -8.46 0.52 -5.62
C ILE A 204 -7.17 -0.21 -5.25
N HIS A 205 -6.04 0.25 -5.80
CA HIS A 205 -4.71 -0.21 -5.38
C HIS A 205 -4.46 0.14 -3.90
N GLY A 206 -4.86 1.35 -3.50
CA GLY A 206 -4.78 1.85 -2.12
C GLY A 206 -3.43 2.45 -1.73
N ASP A 207 -2.34 1.97 -2.33
CA ASP A 207 -0.97 2.47 -2.13
C ASP A 207 -0.25 2.71 -3.47
N CYS A 208 -0.90 3.43 -4.38
CA CYS A 208 -0.48 3.64 -5.77
C CYS A 208 0.59 4.73 -5.89
N HIS A 209 1.73 4.56 -5.23
CA HIS A 209 2.87 5.48 -5.34
C HIS A 209 3.91 4.96 -6.35
N MET A 210 4.84 5.83 -6.77
CA MET A 210 5.86 5.51 -7.77
C MET A 210 6.69 4.26 -7.46
N GLY A 211 6.90 3.93 -6.18
CA GLY A 211 7.65 2.73 -5.75
C GLY A 211 6.94 1.41 -6.09
N ASN A 212 5.62 1.45 -6.29
CA ASN A 212 4.78 0.31 -6.65
C ASN A 212 4.46 0.25 -8.16
N ILE A 213 5.15 1.07 -8.97
CA ILE A 213 5.01 1.11 -10.41
C ILE A 213 6.37 0.87 -11.05
N LEU A 214 6.51 -0.24 -11.78
CA LEU A 214 7.72 -0.60 -12.51
C LEU A 214 7.56 -0.23 -13.99
N TRP A 215 8.21 0.85 -14.40
CA TRP A 215 8.19 1.32 -15.79
C TRP A 215 9.18 0.54 -16.62
N ARG A 216 8.70 -0.08 -17.69
CA ARG A 216 9.52 -0.82 -18.63
C ARG A 216 8.88 -0.86 -20.01
N ASP A 217 9.68 -0.62 -21.06
CA ASP A 217 9.24 -0.68 -22.47
C ASP A 217 8.00 0.19 -22.74
N GLN A 218 7.94 1.39 -22.13
CA GLN A 218 6.84 2.35 -22.18
C GLN A 218 5.52 1.83 -21.55
N ILE A 219 5.61 0.81 -20.71
CA ILE A 219 4.46 0.20 -20.04
C ILE A 219 4.64 0.28 -18.52
N PRO A 220 3.66 0.81 -17.76
CA PRO A 220 3.64 0.72 -16.32
C PRO A 220 3.18 -0.68 -15.86
N HIS A 221 3.97 -1.35 -15.03
CA HIS A 221 3.61 -2.60 -14.38
C HIS A 221 3.32 -2.32 -12.91
N PHE A 222 2.08 -2.50 -12.49
CA PHE A 222 1.69 -2.29 -11.10
C PHE A 222 2.00 -3.54 -10.27
N VAL A 223 2.58 -3.32 -9.09
CA VAL A 223 3.00 -4.35 -8.15
C VAL A 223 2.48 -4.01 -6.75
N ASP A 224 2.54 -4.99 -5.85
CA ASP A 224 2.22 -4.86 -4.42
C ASP A 224 0.80 -4.36 -4.11
N PHE A 225 -0.19 -5.17 -4.50
CA PHE A 225 -1.60 -4.95 -4.18
C PHE A 225 -1.96 -5.34 -2.73
N ASP A 226 -0.97 -5.50 -1.85
CA ASP A 226 -1.19 -5.90 -0.46
C ASP A 226 -2.09 -4.95 0.33
N ASP A 227 -2.11 -3.69 -0.06
CA ASP A 227 -2.96 -2.64 0.52
C ASP A 227 -4.21 -2.33 -0.31
N CYS A 228 -4.55 -3.16 -1.32
CA CYS A 228 -5.78 -2.95 -2.07
C CYS A 228 -7.00 -3.00 -1.15
N MET A 229 -7.92 -2.06 -1.37
CA MET A 229 -9.06 -1.84 -0.47
C MET A 229 -10.23 -1.19 -1.20
N MET A 230 -11.34 -1.00 -0.49
CA MET A 230 -12.41 -0.11 -0.96
C MET A 230 -12.03 1.34 -0.69
N GLY A 231 -12.08 2.18 -1.70
CA GLY A 231 -11.74 3.61 -1.55
C GLY A 231 -12.19 4.46 -2.73
N PRO A 232 -12.13 5.79 -2.59
CA PRO A 232 -12.42 6.70 -3.70
C PRO A 232 -11.28 6.66 -4.73
N PRO A 233 -11.59 6.73 -6.03
CA PRO A 233 -10.60 6.74 -7.11
C PRO A 233 -9.46 7.75 -6.93
N ILE A 234 -9.77 8.92 -6.38
CA ILE A 234 -8.78 9.97 -6.13
C ILE A 234 -7.62 9.49 -5.23
N GLN A 235 -7.81 8.46 -4.38
CA GLN A 235 -6.76 7.91 -3.53
C GLN A 235 -5.54 7.44 -4.34
N ASP A 236 -5.75 6.78 -5.46
CA ASP A 236 -4.65 6.29 -6.29
C ASP A 236 -4.06 7.38 -7.20
N LEU A 237 -4.77 8.49 -7.41
CA LEU A 237 -4.34 9.57 -8.30
C LEU A 237 -3.51 10.66 -7.57
N TRP A 238 -3.92 11.07 -6.36
CA TRP A 238 -3.23 12.16 -5.68
C TRP A 238 -1.77 11.81 -5.32
N MET A 239 -1.44 10.54 -5.21
CA MET A 239 -0.07 10.08 -4.94
C MET A 239 0.90 10.33 -6.09
N LEU A 240 0.39 10.65 -7.28
CA LEU A 240 1.18 11.05 -8.45
C LEU A 240 1.47 12.56 -8.49
N LEU A 241 0.76 13.35 -7.66
CA LEU A 241 0.93 14.80 -7.62
C LEU A 241 2.17 15.18 -6.82
N SER A 242 2.95 16.13 -7.35
CA SER A 242 4.19 16.61 -6.72
C SER A 242 4.42 18.10 -7.00
N GLY A 243 5.34 18.71 -6.25
CA GLY A 243 5.66 20.12 -6.40
C GLY A 243 4.68 21.06 -5.70
N GLU A 244 4.74 22.33 -6.06
CA GLU A 244 3.87 23.35 -5.52
C GLU A 244 2.44 23.24 -6.06
N ARG A 245 1.50 23.96 -5.45
CA ARG A 245 0.09 23.89 -5.80
C ARG A 245 -0.20 24.11 -7.31
N HIS A 246 0.52 25.02 -7.97
CA HIS A 246 0.34 25.26 -9.40
C HIS A 246 0.83 24.08 -10.24
N ASP A 247 1.92 23.41 -9.84
CA ASP A 247 2.43 22.21 -10.51
C ASP A 247 1.42 21.07 -10.37
N GLN A 248 0.93 20.87 -9.14
CA GLN A 248 -0.10 19.86 -8.86
C GLN A 248 -1.39 20.11 -9.65
N THR A 249 -1.80 21.38 -9.83
CA THR A 249 -2.98 21.71 -10.65
C THR A 249 -2.76 21.38 -12.13
N ALA A 250 -1.57 21.67 -12.66
CA ALA A 250 -1.23 21.33 -14.04
C ALA A 250 -1.15 19.81 -14.26
N GLN A 251 -0.50 19.10 -13.35
CA GLN A 251 -0.45 17.62 -13.37
C GLN A 251 -1.85 17.02 -13.28
N LEU A 252 -2.69 17.52 -12.39
CA LEU A 252 -4.06 17.05 -12.20
C LEU A 252 -4.90 17.19 -13.48
N ALA A 253 -4.76 18.28 -14.22
CA ALA A 253 -5.46 18.47 -15.48
C ALA A 253 -5.08 17.37 -16.48
N ILE A 254 -3.79 17.07 -16.64
CA ILE A 254 -3.30 16.00 -17.52
C ILE A 254 -3.80 14.62 -17.04
N ILE A 255 -3.73 14.38 -15.74
CA ILE A 255 -4.20 13.12 -15.14
C ILE A 255 -5.68 12.91 -15.43
N LEU A 256 -6.53 13.92 -15.19
CA LEU A 256 -7.97 13.77 -15.32
C LEU A 256 -8.42 13.75 -16.79
N ASP A 257 -7.75 14.49 -17.68
CA ASP A 257 -8.01 14.40 -19.12
C ASP A 257 -7.78 12.96 -19.62
N ALA A 258 -6.63 12.39 -19.32
CA ALA A 258 -6.27 11.02 -19.71
C ALA A 258 -7.10 9.94 -18.99
N TYR A 259 -7.45 10.17 -17.73
CA TYR A 259 -8.27 9.27 -16.92
C TYR A 259 -9.69 9.15 -17.45
N ASN A 260 -10.30 10.27 -17.85
CA ASN A 260 -11.65 10.32 -18.38
C ASN A 260 -11.82 9.60 -19.74
N ASP A 261 -10.73 9.23 -20.41
CA ASP A 261 -10.80 8.37 -21.61
C ASP A 261 -11.36 6.97 -21.31
N PHE A 262 -11.22 6.47 -20.06
CA PHE A 262 -11.56 5.09 -19.70
C PHE A 262 -12.52 4.96 -18.52
N TYR A 263 -12.54 5.93 -17.60
CA TYR A 263 -13.42 5.91 -16.45
C TYR A 263 -13.81 7.33 -16.05
N PRO A 264 -15.11 7.62 -15.87
CA PRO A 264 -15.56 8.98 -15.53
C PRO A 264 -15.09 9.36 -14.13
N PHE A 265 -14.41 10.50 -14.02
CA PHE A 265 -13.94 11.01 -12.74
C PHE A 265 -14.97 11.95 -12.10
N ASP A 266 -15.29 11.72 -10.84
CA ASP A 266 -16.12 12.61 -10.04
C ASP A 266 -15.27 13.74 -9.46
N VAL A 267 -15.32 14.91 -10.08
CA VAL A 267 -14.57 16.12 -9.68
C VAL A 267 -14.92 16.60 -8.27
N SER A 268 -16.08 16.23 -7.72
CA SER A 268 -16.45 16.58 -6.35
C SER A 268 -15.50 15.93 -5.33
N THR A 269 -14.84 14.81 -5.70
CA THR A 269 -13.89 14.10 -4.84
C THR A 269 -12.51 14.75 -4.75
N LEU A 270 -12.25 15.82 -5.49
CA LEU A 270 -11.00 16.59 -5.38
C LEU A 270 -10.83 17.21 -3.98
N ASN A 271 -11.92 17.50 -3.27
CA ASN A 271 -11.90 17.95 -1.89
C ASN A 271 -11.36 16.89 -0.90
N LEU A 272 -11.19 15.64 -1.33
CA LEU A 272 -10.69 14.54 -0.52
C LEU A 272 -9.15 14.42 -0.55
N ILE A 273 -8.44 15.14 -1.41
CA ILE A 273 -6.98 15.01 -1.54
C ILE A 273 -6.28 15.25 -0.19
N GLU A 274 -6.53 16.39 0.43
CA GLU A 274 -5.88 16.71 1.71
C GLU A 274 -6.41 15.87 2.90
N PRO A 275 -7.71 15.56 3.02
CA PRO A 275 -8.21 14.55 3.95
C PRO A 275 -7.49 13.21 3.83
N LEU A 276 -7.38 12.64 2.63
CA LEU A 276 -6.73 11.34 2.40
C LEU A 276 -5.22 11.38 2.70
N ARG A 277 -4.55 12.47 2.30
CA ARG A 277 -3.13 12.71 2.64
C ARG A 277 -2.92 12.76 4.14
N THR A 278 -3.74 13.50 4.86
CA THR A 278 -3.70 13.61 6.33
C THR A 278 -3.91 12.25 6.98
N LEU A 279 -4.95 11.52 6.57
CA LEU A 279 -5.23 10.18 7.09
C LEU A 279 -4.07 9.21 6.83
N ARG A 280 -3.42 9.28 5.66
CA ARG A 280 -2.23 8.48 5.35
C ARG A 280 -1.05 8.84 6.28
N ILE A 281 -0.78 10.13 6.52
CA ILE A 281 0.27 10.60 7.44
C ILE A 281 0.03 10.04 8.85
N MET A 282 -1.18 10.15 9.38
CA MET A 282 -1.55 9.65 10.69
C MET A 282 -1.43 8.11 10.77
N HIS A 283 -1.94 7.43 9.74
CA HIS A 283 -1.90 5.97 9.66
C HIS A 283 -0.47 5.44 9.58
N HIS A 284 0.40 6.07 8.81
CA HIS A 284 1.79 5.65 8.64
C HIS A 284 2.57 5.68 9.96
N ALA A 285 2.41 6.73 10.78
CA ALA A 285 3.04 6.79 12.10
C ALA A 285 2.54 5.66 13.02
N ALA A 286 1.23 5.41 13.04
CA ALA A 286 0.66 4.30 13.80
C ALA A 286 1.04 2.93 13.23
N TRP A 287 1.22 2.81 11.92
CA TRP A 287 1.69 1.59 11.26
C TRP A 287 3.12 1.24 11.70
N ILE A 288 4.03 2.20 11.77
CA ILE A 288 5.38 2.00 12.32
C ILE A 288 5.29 1.57 13.79
N ALA A 289 4.51 2.29 14.60
CA ALA A 289 4.36 2.03 16.03
C ALA A 289 3.85 0.61 16.32
N ARG A 290 2.81 0.15 15.61
CA ARG A 290 2.24 -1.20 15.78
C ARG A 290 3.23 -2.31 15.47
N ARG A 291 4.29 -2.01 14.73
CA ARG A 291 5.32 -2.97 14.27
C ARG A 291 6.68 -2.74 14.90
N TRP A 292 6.76 -1.85 15.88
CA TRP A 292 8.03 -1.45 16.47
C TRP A 292 8.79 -2.60 17.14
N ASN A 293 8.08 -3.65 17.55
CA ASN A 293 8.67 -4.88 18.10
C ASN A 293 9.23 -5.84 17.01
N ASP A 294 8.95 -5.61 15.73
CA ASP A 294 9.58 -6.35 14.63
C ASP A 294 11.02 -5.85 14.44
N PRO A 295 12.04 -6.72 14.54
CA PRO A 295 13.45 -6.32 14.45
C PRO A 295 13.84 -5.58 13.15
N ALA A 296 13.02 -5.65 12.11
CA ALA A 296 13.25 -4.92 10.86
C ALA A 296 12.86 -3.43 10.94
N PHE A 297 11.97 -3.04 11.88
CA PHE A 297 11.45 -1.68 11.93
C PHE A 297 12.41 -0.67 12.56
N PRO A 298 13.03 -0.89 13.74
CA PRO A 298 13.95 0.10 14.30
C PRO A 298 15.12 0.47 13.37
N PRO A 299 15.79 -0.45 12.66
CA PRO A 299 16.83 -0.07 11.68
C PRO A 299 16.28 0.67 10.45
N ALA A 300 15.05 0.39 10.04
CA ALA A 300 14.40 1.05 8.89
C ALA A 300 13.93 2.48 9.24
N PHE A 301 13.52 2.70 10.48
CA PHE A 301 12.99 3.97 10.99
C PHE A 301 13.78 4.47 12.20
N PRO A 302 15.09 4.72 12.07
CA PRO A 302 16.01 4.91 13.22
C PRO A 302 15.75 6.17 14.04
N THR A 303 14.90 7.07 13.58
CA THR A 303 14.53 8.31 14.28
C THR A 303 13.15 8.27 14.89
N PHE A 304 12.37 7.19 14.71
CA PHE A 304 10.96 7.14 15.05
C PHE A 304 10.67 7.37 16.54
N ASP A 305 11.53 6.88 17.43
CA ASP A 305 11.42 7.04 18.88
C ASP A 305 12.00 8.37 19.40
N SER A 306 12.45 9.27 18.49
CA SER A 306 13.08 10.54 18.86
C SER A 306 12.08 11.70 18.94
N VAL A 307 12.36 12.67 19.83
CA VAL A 307 11.63 13.95 19.90
C VAL A 307 11.62 14.67 18.55
N ASN A 308 12.73 14.58 17.79
CA ASN A 308 12.84 15.22 16.48
C ASN A 308 11.85 14.66 15.45
N TYR A 309 11.65 13.34 15.42
CA TYR A 309 10.63 12.74 14.56
C TYR A 309 9.24 13.25 14.90
N TRP A 310 8.86 13.19 16.17
CA TRP A 310 7.52 13.59 16.62
C TRP A 310 7.28 15.10 16.48
N SER A 311 8.31 15.93 16.67
CA SER A 311 8.22 17.37 16.41
C SER A 311 7.92 17.66 14.93
N LYS A 312 8.60 16.96 14.01
CA LYS A 312 8.35 17.08 12.57
C LYS A 312 6.96 16.57 12.22
N HIS A 313 6.55 15.42 12.76
CA HIS A 313 5.23 14.86 12.53
C HIS A 313 4.10 15.79 13.00
N VAL A 314 4.22 16.39 14.19
CA VAL A 314 3.25 17.39 14.67
C VAL A 314 3.25 18.64 13.78
N LEU A 315 4.41 19.08 13.29
CA LEU A 315 4.49 20.22 12.36
C LEU A 315 3.77 19.89 11.04
N GLU A 316 4.04 18.74 10.46
CA GLU A 316 3.40 18.25 9.24
C GLU A 316 1.86 18.19 9.40
N LEU A 317 1.36 17.68 10.53
CA LEU A 317 -0.07 17.68 10.82
C LEU A 317 -0.67 19.10 10.95
N ARG A 318 0.10 20.07 11.46
CA ARG A 318 -0.35 21.49 11.50
C ARG A 318 -0.38 22.12 10.12
N GLU A 319 0.57 21.76 9.26
CA GLU A 319 0.57 22.17 7.86
C GLU A 319 -0.66 21.57 7.13
N GLN A 320 -0.97 20.31 7.37
CA GLN A 320 -2.19 19.68 6.85
C GLN A 320 -3.46 20.37 7.34
N LEU A 321 -3.51 20.81 8.60
CA LEU A 321 -4.65 21.57 9.12
C LEU A 321 -4.86 22.88 8.37
N ALA A 322 -3.78 23.57 8.00
CA ALA A 322 -3.86 24.77 7.17
C ALA A 322 -4.31 24.46 5.73
N LEU A 323 -3.79 23.37 5.13
CA LEU A 323 -4.16 22.95 3.77
C LEU A 323 -5.63 22.55 3.65
N LEU A 324 -6.26 22.05 4.73
CA LEU A 324 -7.70 21.80 4.76
C LEU A 324 -8.56 23.08 4.70
N ASP A 325 -7.99 24.25 4.95
CA ASP A 325 -8.65 25.54 4.79
C ASP A 325 -8.53 26.10 3.38
N ASP A 326 -7.58 25.63 2.60
CA ASP A 326 -7.39 26.03 1.22
C ASP A 326 -8.51 25.45 0.32
N PRO A 327 -8.92 26.18 -0.72
CA PRO A 327 -9.86 25.62 -1.70
C PRO A 327 -9.24 24.36 -2.36
N PRO A 328 -10.05 23.35 -2.73
CA PRO A 328 -9.54 22.17 -3.44
C PRO A 328 -8.75 22.52 -4.71
N LEU A 329 -7.92 21.59 -5.19
CA LEU A 329 -7.37 21.70 -6.54
C LEU A 329 -8.52 21.74 -7.55
N THR A 330 -8.36 22.49 -8.62
CA THR A 330 -9.40 22.68 -9.63
C THR A 330 -9.03 21.96 -10.92
N TYR A 331 -10.05 21.39 -11.56
CA TYR A 331 -9.98 20.84 -12.91
C TYR A 331 -10.96 21.64 -13.78
N LEU A 332 -10.45 22.28 -14.84
CA LEU A 332 -11.19 23.18 -15.72
C LEU A 332 -11.33 22.59 -17.12
#